data_3e8cf6a94570bf13009ae439ab4302c1
#
_entry.id   3e8cf6a94570bf13009ae439ab4302c1
#
_cell.length_a   1.000
_cell.length_b   1.000
_cell.length_c   1.000
_cell.angle_alpha   90.00
_cell.angle_beta   90.00
_cell.angle_gamma   90.00
#
_symmetry.space_group_name_H-M   'P 1'
#
loop_
_entity.id
_entity.type
_entity.pdbx_description
1 polymer ?
#
loop_
_entity_poly.entity_id
_entity_poly.type
_entity_poly.pdbx_seq_one_letter_code
_entity_poly.pdbx_strand_id
1 'polypeptide(L)'
;MMQQAIGIDVGGSAIKAALVDRAGGISGLIRVPTPSSATELAGQCGSMARDLSSGGAVAVGVGSAGLVDRLNGVHVWGPHVPGPSRIGEVVGAATGLPVVLDNDSNTAAFAELTIGAAKGFSDALVIMLGTGIGGGLIVDGSIYRGRGFAGEIGHMVLDSAGPTCECGLQGCWETLVSGSVLDTAAVRLATDNPGGAVARIAGGQSPRGEHLMLAAEDGDAESLAEWEKAGEWLGRGIAQLTAVLDPEVVVVGGAPSVAGDLLLDPARATLVTAGYGSHLNRHPQVVASRFGRESAVIGAGLQALESLDD
;
A
#
# COMPACT_ATOMS: atom_id res chain seq x y z
N MET A 1 6.68 21.26 22.59
CA MET A 1 6.52 19.86 22.13
C MET A 1 6.21 19.93 20.63
N MET A 2 6.77 19.05 19.81
CA MET A 2 6.40 18.99 18.37
C MET A 2 4.95 18.53 18.27
N GLN A 3 4.17 19.17 17.40
CA GLN A 3 2.78 18.75 17.12
C GLN A 3 2.78 17.34 16.56
N GLN A 4 1.85 16.51 17.06
CA GLN A 4 1.62 15.16 16.58
C GLN A 4 0.16 14.99 16.19
N ALA A 5 -0.11 14.16 15.19
CA ALA A 5 -1.45 13.69 14.86
C ALA A 5 -1.54 12.17 15.04
N ILE A 6 -2.75 11.68 15.16
CA ILE A 6 -3.00 10.24 15.08
C ILE A 6 -3.14 9.88 13.61
N GLY A 7 -2.31 8.94 13.14
CA GLY A 7 -2.49 8.29 11.84
C GLY A 7 -3.16 6.94 12.05
N ILE A 8 -4.17 6.64 11.23
CA ILE A 8 -4.86 5.34 11.21
C ILE A 8 -4.80 4.79 9.78
N ASP A 9 -4.37 3.54 9.64
CA ASP A 9 -4.34 2.77 8.39
C ASP A 9 -5.34 1.61 8.50
N VAL A 10 -6.40 1.66 7.73
CA VAL A 10 -7.47 0.66 7.68
C VAL A 10 -7.25 -0.23 6.46
N GLY A 11 -6.52 -1.32 6.66
CA GLY A 11 -6.33 -2.35 5.64
C GLY A 11 -7.32 -3.51 5.75
N GLY A 12 -7.37 -4.36 4.72
CA GLY A 12 -8.27 -5.52 4.70
C GLY A 12 -8.03 -6.54 5.80
N SER A 13 -6.78 -6.72 6.24
CA SER A 13 -6.43 -7.72 7.27
C SER A 13 -6.23 -7.13 8.66
N ALA A 14 -5.82 -5.87 8.77
CA ALA A 14 -5.53 -5.22 10.04
C ALA A 14 -5.70 -3.71 9.96
N ILE A 15 -6.07 -3.12 11.09
CA ILE A 15 -6.03 -1.68 11.33
C ILE A 15 -4.76 -1.38 12.13
N LYS A 16 -4.03 -0.35 11.72
CA LYS A 16 -2.90 0.21 12.47
C LYS A 16 -3.23 1.63 12.89
N ALA A 17 -2.77 2.05 14.06
CA ALA A 17 -2.84 3.45 14.49
C ALA A 17 -1.59 3.81 15.29
N ALA A 18 -1.10 5.04 15.11
CA ALA A 18 0.06 5.55 15.83
C ALA A 18 -0.02 7.09 15.97
N LEU A 19 0.73 7.62 16.92
CA LEU A 19 1.08 9.04 16.92
C LEU A 19 2.16 9.29 15.88
N VAL A 20 1.99 10.31 15.06
CA VAL A 20 2.88 10.69 13.96
C VAL A 20 3.29 12.15 14.15
N ASP A 21 4.58 12.42 14.09
CA ASP A 21 5.11 13.78 14.06
C ASP A 21 5.37 14.27 12.62
N ARG A 22 5.68 15.57 12.45
CA ARG A 22 5.94 16.17 11.12
C ARG A 22 7.19 15.61 10.40
N ALA A 23 8.07 14.90 11.11
CA ALA A 23 9.22 14.23 10.52
C ALA A 23 8.92 12.77 10.11
N GLY A 24 7.71 12.29 10.39
CA GLY A 24 7.28 10.91 10.14
C GLY A 24 7.69 9.93 11.24
N GLY A 25 8.15 10.45 12.39
CA GLY A 25 8.39 9.63 13.58
C GLY A 25 7.07 9.08 14.11
N ILE A 26 7.04 7.77 14.40
CA ILE A 26 5.86 7.09 14.95
C ILE A 26 6.11 6.64 16.39
N SER A 27 5.06 6.73 17.22
CA SER A 27 5.08 6.20 18.58
C SER A 27 3.70 5.64 18.97
N GLY A 28 3.67 4.72 19.92
CA GLY A 28 2.43 4.12 20.40
C GLY A 28 1.70 3.27 19.35
N LEU A 29 2.43 2.60 18.44
CA LEU A 29 1.83 1.79 17.37
C LEU A 29 0.94 0.69 17.95
N ILE A 30 -0.34 0.73 17.57
CA ILE A 30 -1.37 -0.27 17.88
C ILE A 30 -1.72 -0.99 16.58
N ARG A 31 -1.90 -2.31 16.64
CA ARG A 31 -2.37 -3.12 15.52
C ARG A 31 -3.44 -4.09 15.99
N VAL A 32 -4.57 -4.10 15.29
CA VAL A 32 -5.69 -5.02 15.55
C VAL A 32 -6.20 -5.63 14.25
N PRO A 33 -6.83 -6.82 14.26
CA PRO A 33 -7.49 -7.36 13.09
C PRO A 33 -8.61 -6.42 12.60
N THR A 34 -8.84 -6.36 11.29
CA THR A 34 -9.96 -5.63 10.71
C THR A 34 -11.27 -6.33 11.06
N PRO A 35 -12.25 -5.66 11.68
CA PRO A 35 -13.57 -6.23 11.97
C PRO A 35 -14.33 -6.57 10.70
N SER A 36 -15.31 -7.49 10.83
CA SER A 36 -16.14 -7.95 9.71
C SER A 36 -17.36 -7.07 9.42
N SER A 37 -17.67 -6.11 10.28
CA SER A 37 -18.81 -5.19 10.09
C SER A 37 -18.39 -3.73 10.05
N ALA A 38 -19.10 -2.92 9.26
CA ALA A 38 -18.84 -1.48 9.10
C ALA A 38 -18.98 -0.70 10.42
N THR A 39 -19.91 -1.10 11.28
CA THR A 39 -20.11 -0.44 12.59
C THR A 39 -18.97 -0.76 13.55
N GLU A 40 -18.54 -2.00 13.64
CA GLU A 40 -17.39 -2.40 14.45
C GLU A 40 -16.10 -1.76 13.95
N LEU A 41 -15.93 -1.66 12.63
CA LEU A 41 -14.79 -1.00 12.00
C LEU A 41 -14.67 0.47 12.46
N ALA A 42 -15.76 1.25 12.35
CA ALA A 42 -15.76 2.64 12.79
C ALA A 42 -15.54 2.76 14.32
N GLY A 43 -16.18 1.89 15.10
CA GLY A 43 -16.01 1.82 16.55
C GLY A 43 -14.57 1.50 16.96
N GLN A 44 -13.92 0.55 16.26
CA GLN A 44 -12.53 0.17 16.50
C GLN A 44 -11.57 1.34 16.20
N CYS A 45 -11.75 2.04 15.05
CA CYS A 45 -10.98 3.23 14.73
C CYS A 45 -11.16 4.32 15.79
N GLY A 46 -12.40 4.57 16.24
CA GLY A 46 -12.69 5.53 17.31
C GLY A 46 -12.05 5.18 18.65
N SER A 47 -12.03 3.89 19.02
CA SER A 47 -11.36 3.41 20.24
C SER A 47 -9.86 3.62 20.18
N MET A 48 -9.21 3.18 19.09
CA MET A 48 -7.76 3.35 18.91
C MET A 48 -7.34 4.82 18.91
N ALA A 49 -8.13 5.68 18.25
CA ALA A 49 -7.90 7.12 18.25
C ALA A 49 -8.01 7.72 19.66
N ARG A 50 -9.01 7.34 20.44
CA ARG A 50 -9.19 7.79 21.82
C ARG A 50 -8.03 7.38 22.72
N ASP A 51 -7.56 6.13 22.60
CA ASP A 51 -6.42 5.62 23.38
C ASP A 51 -5.15 6.43 23.12
N LEU A 52 -4.92 6.83 21.85
CA LEU A 52 -3.77 7.63 21.44
C LEU A 52 -3.94 9.13 21.71
N SER A 53 -5.16 9.64 21.87
CA SER A 53 -5.41 11.08 22.05
C SER A 53 -4.80 11.66 23.33
N SER A 54 -4.60 10.82 24.36
CA SER A 54 -3.91 11.20 25.61
C SER A 54 -2.45 11.61 25.39
N GLY A 55 -1.84 11.25 24.24
CA GLY A 55 -0.49 11.63 23.86
C GLY A 55 -0.34 13.06 23.34
N GLY A 56 -1.40 13.88 23.37
CA GLY A 56 -1.35 15.29 22.94
C GLY A 56 -1.51 15.48 21.43
N ALA A 57 -2.17 14.55 20.74
CA ALA A 57 -2.49 14.68 19.33
C ALA A 57 -3.44 15.87 19.08
N VAL A 58 -3.24 16.56 17.95
CA VAL A 58 -4.01 17.78 17.58
C VAL A 58 -5.01 17.51 16.45
N ALA A 59 -4.89 16.39 15.74
CA ALA A 59 -5.77 15.98 14.64
C ALA A 59 -5.70 14.47 14.44
N VAL A 60 -6.61 13.91 13.65
CA VAL A 60 -6.62 12.50 13.25
C VAL A 60 -6.69 12.39 11.72
N GLY A 61 -5.78 11.60 11.13
CA GLY A 61 -5.85 11.21 9.74
C GLY A 61 -6.17 9.72 9.63
N VAL A 62 -7.01 9.36 8.68
CA VAL A 62 -7.39 7.98 8.41
C VAL A 62 -7.16 7.66 6.93
N GLY A 63 -6.33 6.66 6.65
CA GLY A 63 -6.23 6.01 5.34
C GLY A 63 -7.08 4.75 5.35
N SER A 64 -7.93 4.54 4.35
CA SER A 64 -8.76 3.35 4.25
C SER A 64 -8.66 2.71 2.88
N ALA A 65 -8.39 1.40 2.84
CA ALA A 65 -8.33 0.64 1.58
C ALA A 65 -9.69 0.64 0.87
N GLY A 66 -9.69 0.91 -0.44
CA GLY A 66 -10.87 1.00 -1.28
C GLY A 66 -11.38 2.43 -1.50
N LEU A 67 -12.63 2.54 -1.90
CA LEU A 67 -13.25 3.81 -2.28
C LEU A 67 -13.66 4.65 -1.07
N VAL A 68 -13.22 5.90 -1.05
CA VAL A 68 -13.43 6.83 0.06
C VAL A 68 -14.09 8.12 -0.42
N ASP A 69 -15.17 8.53 0.23
CA ASP A 69 -15.72 9.88 0.13
C ASP A 69 -15.01 10.78 1.16
N ARG A 70 -13.93 11.41 0.71
CA ARG A 70 -13.08 12.26 1.55
C ARG A 70 -13.84 13.45 2.14
N LEU A 71 -14.74 14.05 1.37
CA LEU A 71 -15.48 15.25 1.81
C LEU A 71 -16.46 14.95 2.95
N ASN A 72 -17.08 13.77 2.92
CA ASN A 72 -18.04 13.35 3.93
C ASN A 72 -17.44 12.44 5.01
N GLY A 73 -16.16 12.12 4.93
CA GLY A 73 -15.48 11.26 5.91
C GLY A 73 -16.00 9.82 5.94
N VAL A 74 -16.38 9.27 4.76
CA VAL A 74 -17.03 7.98 4.63
C VAL A 74 -16.16 7.02 3.81
N HIS A 75 -15.84 5.85 4.39
CA HIS A 75 -15.43 4.70 3.59
C HIS A 75 -16.66 4.17 2.85
N VAL A 76 -16.63 4.15 1.52
CA VAL A 76 -17.79 3.82 0.69
C VAL A 76 -17.85 2.33 0.42
N TRP A 77 -16.75 1.76 -0.07
CA TRP A 77 -16.66 0.35 -0.46
C TRP A 77 -15.20 -0.09 -0.63
N GLY A 78 -14.94 -1.36 -0.34
CA GLY A 78 -13.68 -2.03 -0.65
C GLY A 78 -13.87 -3.54 -0.56
N PRO A 79 -13.15 -4.34 -1.37
CA PRO A 79 -13.34 -5.79 -1.39
C PRO A 79 -13.00 -6.44 -0.04
N HIS A 80 -12.09 -5.84 0.73
CA HIS A 80 -11.59 -6.40 1.98
C HIS A 80 -11.93 -5.56 3.21
N VAL A 81 -12.61 -4.42 3.06
CA VAL A 81 -12.98 -3.52 4.15
C VAL A 81 -14.50 -3.35 4.16
N PRO A 82 -15.19 -3.66 5.26
CA PRO A 82 -16.64 -3.58 5.31
C PRO A 82 -17.13 -2.14 5.23
N GLY A 83 -18.07 -1.90 4.32
CA GLY A 83 -18.66 -0.58 4.08
C GLY A 83 -20.14 -0.63 3.72
N PRO A 84 -20.81 0.52 3.60
CA PRO A 84 -20.28 1.85 3.91
C PRO A 84 -20.08 2.10 5.42
N SER A 85 -19.06 2.87 5.79
CA SER A 85 -18.70 3.16 7.17
C SER A 85 -18.38 4.66 7.38
N ARG A 86 -19.02 5.30 8.37
CA ARG A 86 -18.83 6.72 8.72
C ARG A 86 -17.64 6.89 9.68
N ILE A 87 -16.48 6.45 9.27
CA ILE A 87 -15.27 6.43 10.11
C ILE A 87 -14.94 7.83 10.63
N GLY A 88 -15.00 8.85 9.75
CA GLY A 88 -14.67 10.23 10.13
C GLY A 88 -15.56 10.77 11.25
N GLU A 89 -16.88 10.54 11.17
CA GLU A 89 -17.84 10.96 12.20
C GLU A 89 -17.58 10.28 13.54
N VAL A 90 -17.39 8.96 13.54
CA VAL A 90 -17.19 8.17 14.77
C VAL A 90 -15.86 8.52 15.43
N VAL A 91 -14.77 8.66 14.65
CA VAL A 91 -13.45 9.05 15.16
C VAL A 91 -13.48 10.48 15.72
N GLY A 92 -14.12 11.42 15.02
CA GLY A 92 -14.29 12.79 15.48
C GLY A 92 -15.08 12.87 16.80
N ALA A 93 -16.19 12.14 16.90
CA ALA A 93 -16.98 12.05 18.13
C ALA A 93 -16.21 11.40 19.29
N ALA A 94 -15.34 10.43 19.00
CA ALA A 94 -14.56 9.73 20.02
C ALA A 94 -13.42 10.56 20.60
N THR A 95 -12.84 11.48 19.82
CA THR A 95 -11.63 12.25 20.19
C THR A 95 -11.88 13.75 20.42
N GLY A 96 -12.94 14.32 19.82
CA GLY A 96 -13.15 15.76 19.75
C GLY A 96 -12.16 16.50 18.83
N LEU A 97 -11.36 15.78 18.04
CA LEU A 97 -10.33 16.33 17.16
C LEU A 97 -10.85 16.43 15.70
N PRO A 98 -10.28 17.34 14.89
CA PRO A 98 -10.53 17.34 13.45
C PRO A 98 -10.04 16.04 12.80
N VAL A 99 -10.80 15.54 11.82
CA VAL A 99 -10.52 14.27 11.14
C VAL A 99 -10.41 14.46 9.65
N VAL A 100 -9.36 13.92 9.04
CA VAL A 100 -9.19 13.80 7.59
C VAL A 100 -9.26 12.33 7.21
N LEU A 101 -10.04 11.97 6.18
CA LEU A 101 -10.13 10.62 5.65
C LEU A 101 -9.69 10.63 4.19
N ASP A 102 -8.82 9.69 3.78
CA ASP A 102 -8.40 9.47 2.40
C ASP A 102 -8.28 7.97 2.11
N ASN A 103 -8.04 7.60 0.85
CA ASN A 103 -7.63 6.24 0.50
C ASN A 103 -6.23 5.94 1.10
N ASP A 104 -5.97 4.68 1.51
CA ASP A 104 -4.72 4.26 2.15
C ASP A 104 -3.48 4.46 1.26
N SER A 105 -3.61 4.22 -0.05
CA SER A 105 -2.51 4.42 -1.00
C SER A 105 -2.26 5.90 -1.28
N ASN A 106 -3.29 6.74 -1.23
CA ASN A 106 -3.13 8.20 -1.27
C ASN A 106 -2.41 8.71 -0.03
N THR A 107 -2.73 8.17 1.17
CA THR A 107 -1.98 8.54 2.39
C THR A 107 -0.54 8.07 2.32
N ALA A 108 -0.28 6.84 1.84
CA ALA A 108 1.08 6.36 1.63
C ALA A 108 1.86 7.22 0.64
N ALA A 109 1.24 7.60 -0.48
CA ALA A 109 1.84 8.50 -1.46
C ALA A 109 2.13 9.89 -0.89
N PHE A 110 1.28 10.39 0.01
CA PHE A 110 1.51 11.65 0.69
C PHE A 110 2.74 11.61 1.60
N ALA A 111 2.97 10.51 2.32
CA ALA A 111 4.20 10.32 3.10
C ALA A 111 5.45 10.32 2.21
N GLU A 112 5.39 9.60 1.10
CA GLU A 112 6.52 9.49 0.17
C GLU A 112 6.81 10.83 -0.53
N LEU A 113 5.78 11.60 -0.88
CA LEU A 113 5.90 12.94 -1.46
C LEU A 113 6.51 13.94 -0.48
N THR A 114 6.01 13.96 0.76
CA THR A 114 6.35 15.00 1.73
C THR A 114 7.75 14.81 2.32
N ILE A 115 8.07 13.57 2.72
CA ILE A 115 9.30 13.26 3.47
C ILE A 115 9.97 11.95 3.02
N GLY A 116 9.46 11.28 2.00
CA GLY A 116 9.93 9.97 1.55
C GLY A 116 10.70 9.97 0.23
N ALA A 117 10.56 8.88 -0.53
CA ALA A 117 11.31 8.62 -1.76
C ALA A 117 10.83 9.43 -2.97
N ALA A 118 9.60 9.97 -2.93
CA ALA A 118 9.07 10.86 -3.96
C ALA A 118 9.30 12.35 -3.65
N LYS A 119 10.01 12.68 -2.56
CA LYS A 119 10.26 14.08 -2.17
C LYS A 119 11.08 14.80 -3.23
N GLY A 120 10.56 15.93 -3.70
CA GLY A 120 11.23 16.82 -4.68
C GLY A 120 10.91 16.48 -6.12
N PHE A 121 10.13 15.45 -6.39
CA PHE A 121 9.58 15.14 -7.71
C PHE A 121 8.18 15.78 -7.85
N SER A 122 7.86 16.26 -9.07
CA SER A 122 6.55 16.83 -9.37
C SER A 122 5.56 15.75 -9.81
N ASP A 123 6.03 14.79 -10.59
CA ASP A 123 5.20 13.71 -11.13
C ASP A 123 5.77 12.36 -10.67
N ALA A 124 4.99 11.65 -9.87
CA ALA A 124 5.41 10.37 -9.30
C ALA A 124 4.24 9.39 -9.22
N LEU A 125 4.59 8.11 -9.25
CA LEU A 125 3.67 7.02 -9.00
C LEU A 125 4.12 6.28 -7.73
N VAL A 126 3.22 6.10 -6.77
CA VAL A 126 3.48 5.27 -5.59
C VAL A 126 2.62 4.02 -5.69
N ILE A 127 3.27 2.85 -5.68
CA ILE A 127 2.62 1.53 -5.77
C ILE A 127 2.77 0.84 -4.43
N MET A 128 1.65 0.49 -3.81
CA MET A 128 1.62 -0.21 -2.52
C MET A 128 1.22 -1.67 -2.72
N LEU A 129 2.17 -2.57 -2.54
CA LEU A 129 1.96 -4.02 -2.62
C LEU A 129 1.54 -4.54 -1.25
N GLY A 130 0.26 -4.81 -1.09
CA GLY A 130 -0.35 -5.39 0.10
C GLY A 130 -1.03 -6.72 -0.22
N THR A 131 -2.22 -6.95 0.33
CA THR A 131 -3.13 -8.03 -0.07
C THR A 131 -3.43 -7.94 -1.57
N GLY A 132 -3.68 -6.73 -2.08
CA GLY A 132 -3.76 -6.38 -3.49
C GLY A 132 -2.69 -5.38 -3.90
N ILE A 133 -3.01 -4.51 -4.87
CA ILE A 133 -2.20 -3.38 -5.31
C ILE A 133 -3.00 -2.09 -5.18
N GLY A 134 -2.50 -1.16 -4.39
CA GLY A 134 -3.00 0.20 -4.36
C GLY A 134 -2.06 1.18 -5.07
N GLY A 135 -2.59 2.31 -5.53
CA GLY A 135 -1.85 3.36 -6.21
C GLY A 135 -2.10 4.74 -5.66
N GLY A 136 -1.04 5.51 -5.50
CA GLY A 136 -1.11 6.95 -5.28
C GLY A 136 -0.47 7.70 -6.45
N LEU A 137 -1.25 8.56 -7.07
CA LEU A 137 -0.82 9.34 -8.23
C LEU A 137 -0.43 10.74 -7.77
N ILE A 138 0.78 11.16 -8.08
CA ILE A 138 1.29 12.50 -7.80
C ILE A 138 1.44 13.20 -9.14
N VAL A 139 0.74 14.32 -9.31
CA VAL A 139 0.75 15.15 -10.53
C VAL A 139 0.90 16.60 -10.09
N ASP A 140 1.84 17.32 -10.71
CA ASP A 140 2.15 18.71 -10.36
C ASP A 140 2.39 18.91 -8.83
N GLY A 141 3.11 17.97 -8.21
CA GLY A 141 3.44 18.02 -6.78
C GLY A 141 2.29 17.79 -5.82
N SER A 142 1.15 17.27 -6.30
CA SER A 142 -0.05 17.04 -5.50
C SER A 142 -0.65 15.66 -5.73
N ILE A 143 -1.32 15.11 -4.70
CA ILE A 143 -2.03 13.83 -4.85
C ILE A 143 -3.23 14.02 -5.78
N TYR A 144 -3.20 13.32 -6.92
CA TYR A 144 -4.30 13.32 -7.87
C TYR A 144 -5.37 12.32 -7.46
N ARG A 145 -6.56 12.83 -7.15
CA ARG A 145 -7.70 12.01 -6.68
C ARG A 145 -8.80 11.85 -7.72
N GLY A 146 -8.67 12.49 -8.90
CA GLY A 146 -9.74 12.54 -9.90
C GLY A 146 -11.05 13.04 -9.27
N ARG A 147 -12.11 12.24 -9.39
CA ARG A 147 -13.40 12.50 -8.71
C ARG A 147 -13.49 11.86 -7.32
N GLY A 148 -12.36 11.48 -6.73
CA GLY A 148 -12.25 10.84 -5.41
C GLY A 148 -11.80 9.38 -5.43
N PHE A 149 -11.78 8.72 -6.61
CA PHE A 149 -11.50 7.29 -6.74
C PHE A 149 -10.37 6.99 -7.74
N ALA A 150 -9.49 7.96 -8.02
CA ALA A 150 -8.31 7.71 -8.84
C ALA A 150 -7.27 6.90 -8.04
N GLY A 151 -6.48 6.10 -8.76
CA GLY A 151 -5.40 5.32 -8.13
C GLY A 151 -5.72 3.83 -7.95
N GLU A 152 -6.91 3.36 -8.37
CA GLU A 152 -7.28 1.93 -8.35
C GLU A 152 -6.52 1.12 -9.43
N ILE A 153 -5.19 1.33 -9.50
CA ILE A 153 -4.31 0.77 -10.55
C ILE A 153 -4.20 -0.75 -10.49
N GLY A 154 -4.40 -1.34 -9.31
CA GLY A 154 -4.40 -2.78 -9.12
C GLY A 154 -5.48 -3.51 -9.93
N HIS A 155 -6.54 -2.78 -10.30
CA HIS A 155 -7.64 -3.31 -11.12
C HIS A 155 -7.49 -3.08 -12.62
N MET A 156 -6.34 -2.57 -13.09
CA MET A 156 -6.01 -2.59 -14.51
C MET A 156 -5.86 -4.03 -15.00
N VAL A 157 -6.55 -4.38 -16.08
CA VAL A 157 -6.45 -5.72 -16.68
C VAL A 157 -5.17 -5.79 -17.50
N LEU A 158 -4.18 -6.54 -17.03
CA LEU A 158 -2.90 -6.76 -17.72
C LEU A 158 -2.84 -8.09 -18.47
N ASP A 159 -3.65 -9.06 -18.06
CA ASP A 159 -3.76 -10.36 -18.73
C ASP A 159 -5.22 -10.80 -18.79
N SER A 160 -5.85 -10.67 -19.95
CA SER A 160 -7.27 -11.02 -20.13
C SER A 160 -7.56 -12.53 -19.94
N ALA A 161 -6.55 -13.38 -19.92
CA ALA A 161 -6.63 -14.81 -19.59
C ALA A 161 -6.21 -15.12 -18.15
N GLY A 162 -5.86 -14.11 -17.37
CA GLY A 162 -5.38 -14.22 -15.98
C GLY A 162 -6.48 -14.64 -14.99
N PRO A 163 -6.15 -14.70 -13.69
CA PRO A 163 -7.10 -15.08 -12.65
C PRO A 163 -8.29 -14.10 -12.51
N THR A 164 -9.41 -14.60 -12.00
CA THR A 164 -10.57 -13.75 -11.64
C THR A 164 -10.22 -12.93 -10.39
N CYS A 165 -10.47 -11.63 -10.44
CA CYS A 165 -10.30 -10.70 -9.32
C CYS A 165 -11.61 -10.58 -8.52
N GLU A 166 -11.49 -10.27 -7.23
CA GLU A 166 -12.67 -10.03 -6.35
C GLU A 166 -13.51 -8.82 -6.78
N CYS A 167 -12.93 -7.88 -7.56
CA CYS A 167 -13.69 -6.79 -8.18
C CYS A 167 -14.64 -7.24 -9.30
N GLY A 168 -14.61 -8.52 -9.69
CA GLY A 168 -15.42 -9.11 -10.75
C GLY A 168 -14.77 -9.11 -12.14
N LEU A 169 -13.61 -8.47 -12.32
CA LEU A 169 -12.86 -8.50 -13.57
C LEU A 169 -11.91 -9.71 -13.60
N GLN A 170 -11.41 -10.03 -14.80
CA GLN A 170 -10.42 -11.09 -15.00
C GLN A 170 -9.07 -10.48 -15.37
N GLY A 171 -7.98 -10.97 -14.73
CA GLY A 171 -6.62 -10.58 -15.05
C GLY A 171 -6.21 -9.19 -14.57
N CYS A 172 -6.82 -8.71 -13.50
CA CYS A 172 -6.36 -7.49 -12.82
C CYS A 172 -4.90 -7.63 -12.39
N TRP A 173 -4.17 -6.53 -12.43
CA TRP A 173 -2.75 -6.51 -12.08
C TRP A 173 -2.47 -7.12 -10.70
N GLU A 174 -3.29 -6.83 -9.70
CA GLU A 174 -3.13 -7.37 -8.35
C GLU A 174 -3.26 -8.90 -8.26
N THR A 175 -3.93 -9.55 -9.23
CA THR A 175 -4.01 -11.02 -9.30
C THR A 175 -2.78 -11.66 -9.93
N LEU A 176 -1.88 -10.85 -10.50
CA LEU A 176 -0.65 -11.29 -11.16
C LEU A 176 0.58 -11.02 -10.29
N VAL A 177 0.54 -9.94 -9.49
CA VAL A 177 1.57 -9.61 -8.50
C VAL A 177 0.95 -8.86 -7.32
N SER A 178 1.06 -9.42 -6.14
CA SER A 178 0.68 -8.81 -4.86
C SER A 178 1.25 -9.65 -3.72
N GLY A 179 1.11 -9.21 -2.48
CA GLY A 179 1.47 -10.01 -1.31
C GLY A 179 0.70 -11.32 -1.25
N SER A 180 -0.59 -11.32 -1.58
CA SER A 180 -1.42 -12.55 -1.62
C SER A 180 -0.96 -13.54 -2.69
N VAL A 181 -0.50 -13.05 -3.84
CA VAL A 181 0.06 -13.91 -4.91
C VAL A 181 1.34 -14.58 -4.44
N LEU A 182 2.23 -13.84 -3.77
CA LEU A 182 3.47 -14.37 -3.21
C LEU A 182 3.22 -15.34 -2.05
N ASP A 183 2.23 -15.08 -1.19
CA ASP A 183 1.80 -16.02 -0.15
C ASP A 183 1.30 -17.33 -0.77
N THR A 184 0.50 -17.23 -1.85
CA THR A 184 -0.01 -18.41 -2.59
C THR A 184 1.13 -19.21 -3.22
N ALA A 185 2.13 -18.52 -3.80
CA ALA A 185 3.32 -19.18 -4.36
C ALA A 185 4.13 -19.91 -3.26
N ALA A 186 4.29 -19.28 -2.10
CA ALA A 186 4.97 -19.91 -0.95
C ALA A 186 4.25 -21.18 -0.47
N VAL A 187 2.92 -21.13 -0.36
CA VAL A 187 2.10 -22.30 0.02
C VAL A 187 2.24 -23.40 -1.02
N ARG A 188 2.17 -23.08 -2.30
CA ARG A 188 2.32 -24.03 -3.39
C ARG A 188 3.69 -24.72 -3.33
N LEU A 189 4.80 -23.97 -3.29
CA LEU A 189 6.15 -24.54 -3.23
C LEU A 189 6.36 -25.42 -2.01
N ALA A 190 5.87 -25.01 -0.83
CA ALA A 190 5.97 -25.83 0.37
C ALA A 190 5.13 -27.10 0.32
N THR A 191 3.99 -27.08 -0.40
CA THR A 191 3.11 -28.24 -0.59
C THR A 191 3.72 -29.22 -1.59
N ASP A 192 4.22 -28.71 -2.71
CA ASP A 192 4.83 -29.52 -3.79
C ASP A 192 6.14 -30.17 -3.33
N ASN A 193 6.89 -29.49 -2.44
CA ASN A 193 8.13 -30.00 -1.87
C ASN A 193 8.17 -29.77 -0.33
N PRO A 194 7.61 -30.70 0.48
CA PRO A 194 7.61 -30.57 1.94
C PRO A 194 9.00 -30.57 2.60
N GLY A 195 10.04 -31.03 1.89
CA GLY A 195 11.45 -30.95 2.30
C GLY A 195 12.20 -29.75 1.71
N GLY A 196 11.55 -28.94 0.87
CA GLY A 196 12.13 -27.81 0.18
C GLY A 196 12.46 -26.62 1.10
N ALA A 197 13.12 -25.60 0.53
CA ALA A 197 13.60 -24.45 1.28
C ALA A 197 12.45 -23.70 1.97
N VAL A 198 11.37 -23.37 1.26
CA VAL A 198 10.22 -22.64 1.79
C VAL A 198 9.56 -23.40 2.96
N ALA A 199 9.33 -24.71 2.81
CA ALA A 199 8.72 -25.52 3.88
C ALA A 199 9.60 -25.60 5.13
N ARG A 200 10.92 -25.74 4.97
CA ARG A 200 11.89 -25.77 6.08
C ARG A 200 11.93 -24.43 6.83
N ILE A 201 11.98 -23.31 6.09
CA ILE A 201 12.02 -21.96 6.66
C ILE A 201 10.71 -21.64 7.38
N ALA A 202 9.56 -22.06 6.83
CA ALA A 202 8.26 -21.88 7.47
C ALA A 202 8.14 -22.65 8.81
N GLY A 203 8.91 -23.73 8.99
CA GLY A 203 9.04 -24.41 10.29
C GLY A 203 7.72 -24.91 10.89
N GLY A 204 6.77 -25.31 10.04
CA GLY A 204 5.42 -25.73 10.45
C GLY A 204 4.40 -24.58 10.57
N GLN A 205 4.80 -23.34 10.35
CA GLN A 205 3.88 -22.21 10.18
C GLN A 205 3.28 -22.24 8.76
N SER A 206 2.19 -21.49 8.56
CA SER A 206 1.65 -21.28 7.22
C SER A 206 2.68 -20.54 6.35
N PRO A 207 3.12 -21.10 5.20
CA PRO A 207 4.08 -20.44 4.32
C PRO A 207 3.54 -19.10 3.80
N ARG A 208 4.42 -18.11 3.67
CA ARG A 208 4.11 -16.75 3.21
C ARG A 208 5.23 -16.22 2.31
N GLY A 209 4.97 -15.10 1.63
CA GLY A 209 5.95 -14.40 0.82
C GLY A 209 7.27 -14.08 1.54
N GLU A 210 7.24 -13.88 2.87
CA GLU A 210 8.43 -13.72 3.70
C GLU A 210 9.32 -14.99 3.70
N HIS A 211 8.73 -16.17 3.80
CA HIS A 211 9.49 -17.44 3.74
C HIS A 211 10.02 -17.70 2.31
N LEU A 212 9.25 -17.27 1.28
CA LEU A 212 9.69 -17.31 -0.10
C LEU A 212 10.89 -16.38 -0.34
N MET A 213 10.88 -15.18 0.26
CA MET A 213 11.99 -14.24 0.21
C MET A 213 13.26 -14.83 0.83
N LEU A 214 13.15 -15.33 2.06
CA LEU A 214 14.29 -15.94 2.75
C LEU A 214 14.86 -17.14 1.98
N ALA A 215 14.00 -17.97 1.38
CA ALA A 215 14.45 -19.08 0.53
C ALA A 215 15.18 -18.59 -0.72
N ALA A 216 14.71 -17.52 -1.35
CA ALA A 216 15.38 -16.90 -2.50
C ALA A 216 16.74 -16.29 -2.11
N GLU A 217 16.84 -15.65 -0.95
CA GLU A 217 18.11 -15.12 -0.41
C GLU A 217 19.14 -16.25 -0.14
N ASP A 218 18.65 -17.42 0.26
CA ASP A 218 19.47 -18.63 0.43
C ASP A 218 19.80 -19.32 -0.91
N GLY A 219 19.37 -18.79 -2.05
CA GLY A 219 19.68 -19.28 -3.40
C GLY A 219 18.75 -20.38 -3.91
N ASP A 220 17.56 -20.56 -3.33
CA ASP A 220 16.57 -21.52 -3.82
C ASP A 220 16.02 -21.09 -5.19
N ALA A 221 16.26 -21.92 -6.21
CA ALA A 221 15.97 -21.58 -7.60
C ALA A 221 14.47 -21.38 -7.88
N GLU A 222 13.59 -22.15 -7.23
CA GLU A 222 12.14 -22.03 -7.43
C GLU A 222 11.62 -20.74 -6.81
N SER A 223 12.13 -20.35 -5.62
CA SER A 223 11.81 -19.11 -4.96
C SER A 223 12.32 -17.88 -5.73
N LEU A 224 13.53 -17.95 -6.29
CA LEU A 224 14.08 -16.92 -7.18
C LEU A 224 13.20 -16.72 -8.42
N ALA A 225 12.74 -17.80 -9.05
CA ALA A 225 11.87 -17.74 -10.23
C ALA A 225 10.51 -17.09 -9.92
N GLU A 226 9.95 -17.30 -8.73
CA GLU A 226 8.70 -16.64 -8.33
C GLU A 226 8.90 -15.12 -8.12
N TRP A 227 10.02 -14.69 -7.55
CA TRP A 227 10.34 -13.27 -7.42
C TRP A 227 10.64 -12.62 -8.77
N GLU A 228 11.34 -13.28 -9.67
CA GLU A 228 11.57 -12.82 -11.04
C GLU A 228 10.23 -12.58 -11.76
N LYS A 229 9.34 -13.58 -11.73
CA LYS A 229 7.99 -13.48 -12.30
C LYS A 229 7.17 -12.34 -11.68
N ALA A 230 7.25 -12.15 -10.35
CA ALA A 230 6.58 -11.05 -9.67
C ALA A 230 7.11 -9.69 -10.14
N GLY A 231 8.43 -9.54 -10.26
CA GLY A 231 9.06 -8.34 -10.79
C GLY A 231 8.70 -8.07 -12.26
N GLU A 232 8.62 -9.10 -13.11
CA GLU A 232 8.15 -8.95 -14.49
C GLU A 232 6.74 -8.37 -14.56
N TRP A 233 5.78 -8.89 -13.78
CA TRP A 233 4.42 -8.36 -13.76
C TRP A 233 4.37 -6.95 -13.17
N LEU A 234 5.19 -6.67 -12.15
CA LEU A 234 5.33 -5.31 -11.62
C LEU A 234 5.82 -4.35 -12.72
N GLY A 235 6.88 -4.72 -13.43
CA GLY A 235 7.45 -3.92 -14.51
C GLY A 235 6.49 -3.69 -15.67
N ARG A 236 5.67 -4.69 -16.04
CA ARG A 236 4.63 -4.54 -17.08
C ARG A 236 3.57 -3.51 -16.70
N GLY A 237 3.09 -3.55 -15.45
CA GLY A 237 2.13 -2.56 -14.98
C GLY A 237 2.72 -1.15 -14.90
N ILE A 238 3.97 -1.02 -14.43
CA ILE A 238 4.69 0.25 -14.44
C ILE A 238 4.82 0.79 -15.87
N ALA A 239 5.15 -0.05 -16.83
CA ALA A 239 5.28 0.34 -18.24
C ALA A 239 3.98 0.91 -18.82
N GLN A 240 2.82 0.33 -18.49
CA GLN A 240 1.52 0.84 -18.93
C GLN A 240 1.22 2.22 -18.29
N LEU A 241 1.48 2.38 -17.01
CA LEU A 241 1.27 3.64 -16.30
C LEU A 241 2.25 4.73 -16.73
N THR A 242 3.49 4.35 -17.05
CA THR A 242 4.49 5.29 -17.61
C THR A 242 4.00 5.87 -18.94
N ALA A 243 3.35 5.08 -19.78
CA ALA A 243 2.80 5.57 -21.05
C ALA A 243 1.61 6.55 -20.88
N VAL A 244 0.98 6.58 -19.71
CA VAL A 244 -0.18 7.44 -19.40
C VAL A 244 0.22 8.67 -18.60
N LEU A 245 1.14 8.50 -17.62
CA LEU A 245 1.45 9.51 -16.60
C LEU A 245 2.82 10.15 -16.79
N ASP A 246 3.74 9.51 -17.54
CA ASP A 246 5.15 9.91 -17.72
C ASP A 246 5.83 10.34 -16.39
N PRO A 247 5.77 9.54 -15.31
CA PRO A 247 6.28 9.95 -14.01
C PRO A 247 7.80 10.03 -14.00
N GLU A 248 8.38 10.89 -13.16
CA GLU A 248 9.83 11.00 -12.95
C GLU A 248 10.36 9.84 -12.10
N VAL A 249 9.53 9.39 -11.14
CA VAL A 249 9.86 8.31 -10.19
C VAL A 249 8.66 7.43 -9.92
N VAL A 250 8.92 6.13 -9.77
CA VAL A 250 7.97 5.12 -9.29
C VAL A 250 8.48 4.58 -7.97
N VAL A 251 7.73 4.80 -6.90
CA VAL A 251 8.04 4.32 -5.55
C VAL A 251 7.24 3.04 -5.30
N VAL A 252 7.91 1.95 -4.95
CA VAL A 252 7.28 0.66 -4.66
C VAL A 252 7.36 0.40 -3.16
N GLY A 253 6.21 0.31 -2.52
CA GLY A 253 6.05 0.09 -1.07
C GLY A 253 5.24 -1.15 -0.74
N GLY A 254 4.93 -1.29 0.54
CA GLY A 254 4.19 -2.44 1.09
C GLY A 254 5.09 -3.61 1.48
N ALA A 255 4.48 -4.74 1.88
CA ALA A 255 5.22 -5.86 2.44
C ALA A 255 6.22 -6.51 1.45
N PRO A 256 5.84 -6.78 0.19
CA PRO A 256 6.77 -7.35 -0.79
C PRO A 256 7.98 -6.48 -1.13
N SER A 257 7.90 -5.17 -0.96
CA SER A 257 9.03 -4.26 -1.28
C SER A 257 10.25 -4.47 -0.38
N VAL A 258 10.09 -5.17 0.74
CA VAL A 258 11.21 -5.55 1.64
C VAL A 258 12.21 -6.47 0.93
N ALA A 259 11.77 -7.22 -0.09
CA ALA A 259 12.64 -8.06 -0.90
C ALA A 259 13.65 -7.27 -1.75
N GLY A 260 13.50 -5.93 -1.81
CA GLY A 260 14.47 -5.06 -2.47
C GLY A 260 14.70 -5.44 -3.94
N ASP A 261 15.95 -5.65 -4.30
CA ASP A 261 16.34 -5.91 -5.69
C ASP A 261 15.86 -7.27 -6.22
N LEU A 262 15.50 -8.25 -5.37
CA LEU A 262 14.83 -9.48 -5.82
C LEU A 262 13.54 -9.18 -6.58
N LEU A 263 12.80 -8.13 -6.19
CA LEU A 263 11.59 -7.69 -6.85
C LEU A 263 11.85 -6.56 -7.85
N LEU A 264 12.69 -5.58 -7.48
CA LEU A 264 12.83 -4.33 -8.24
C LEU A 264 13.71 -4.49 -9.48
N ASP A 265 14.74 -5.34 -9.47
CA ASP A 265 15.61 -5.52 -10.64
C ASP A 265 14.88 -6.18 -11.82
N PRO A 266 14.10 -7.26 -11.65
CA PRO A 266 13.28 -7.78 -12.74
C PRO A 266 12.22 -6.78 -13.23
N ALA A 267 11.67 -5.96 -12.32
CA ALA A 267 10.72 -4.90 -12.69
C ALA A 267 11.38 -3.80 -13.55
N ARG A 268 12.57 -3.35 -13.16
CA ARG A 268 13.38 -2.38 -13.92
C ARG A 268 13.76 -2.94 -15.30
N ALA A 269 14.22 -4.20 -15.36
CA ALA A 269 14.56 -4.86 -16.61
C ALA A 269 13.36 -4.98 -17.56
N THR A 270 12.20 -5.33 -17.03
CA THR A 270 10.96 -5.41 -17.82
C THR A 270 10.51 -4.05 -18.29
N LEU A 271 10.58 -3.00 -17.45
CA LEU A 271 10.24 -1.63 -17.84
C LEU A 271 11.08 -1.17 -19.04
N VAL A 272 12.37 -1.44 -19.04
CA VAL A 272 13.29 -1.09 -20.14
C VAL A 272 12.88 -1.76 -21.46
N THR A 273 12.31 -2.95 -21.43
CA THR A 273 11.96 -3.70 -22.65
C THR A 273 10.49 -3.52 -23.08
N ALA A 274 9.57 -3.37 -22.11
CA ALA A 274 8.13 -3.30 -22.35
C ALA A 274 7.58 -1.86 -22.38
N GLY A 275 8.37 -0.85 -21.98
CA GLY A 275 7.95 0.54 -21.91
C GLY A 275 7.77 1.18 -23.29
N TYR A 276 6.77 2.05 -23.45
CA TYR A 276 6.62 2.87 -24.63
C TYR A 276 7.86 3.77 -24.80
N GLY A 277 8.42 3.81 -26.01
CA GLY A 277 9.64 4.58 -26.26
C GLY A 277 10.90 4.02 -25.59
N SER A 278 10.93 2.72 -25.25
CA SER A 278 12.06 2.05 -24.60
C SER A 278 13.42 2.33 -25.27
N HIS A 279 13.47 2.45 -26.60
CA HIS A 279 14.67 2.80 -27.38
C HIS A 279 15.23 4.21 -27.09
N LEU A 280 14.44 5.08 -26.44
CA LEU A 280 14.87 6.44 -26.06
C LEU A 280 15.58 6.48 -24.71
N ASN A 281 15.68 5.35 -23.99
CA ASN A 281 16.25 5.26 -22.65
C ASN A 281 15.66 6.28 -21.65
N ARG A 282 14.38 6.63 -21.84
CA ARG A 282 13.65 7.54 -20.96
C ARG A 282 12.67 6.75 -20.12
N HIS A 283 13.12 6.34 -18.94
CA HIS A 283 12.33 5.55 -18.00
C HIS A 283 12.31 6.26 -16.64
N PRO A 284 11.21 6.17 -15.87
CA PRO A 284 11.20 6.64 -14.49
C PRO A 284 12.22 5.87 -13.65
N GLN A 285 12.71 6.51 -12.59
CA GLN A 285 13.44 5.80 -11.56
C GLN A 285 12.47 4.87 -10.82
N VAL A 286 12.83 3.60 -10.61
CA VAL A 286 12.03 2.67 -9.81
C VAL A 286 12.78 2.41 -8.51
N VAL A 287 12.21 2.85 -7.39
CA VAL A 287 12.85 2.84 -6.08
C VAL A 287 11.94 2.23 -5.01
N ALA A 288 12.56 1.72 -3.94
CA ALA A 288 11.81 1.26 -2.79
C ALA A 288 11.25 2.44 -1.98
N SER A 289 10.07 2.26 -1.37
CA SER A 289 9.46 3.16 -0.41
C SER A 289 10.38 3.35 0.81
N ARG A 290 10.43 4.57 1.31
CA ARG A 290 11.17 4.88 2.54
C ARG A 290 10.54 4.28 3.79
N PHE A 291 9.22 4.17 3.84
CA PHE A 291 8.47 3.83 5.05
C PHE A 291 7.86 2.42 5.00
N GLY A 292 7.96 1.73 3.86
CA GLY A 292 7.53 0.33 3.72
C GLY A 292 6.08 0.10 4.17
N ARG A 293 5.90 -0.70 5.22
CA ARG A 293 4.57 -1.09 5.74
C ARG A 293 3.87 0.00 6.55
N GLU A 294 4.58 1.06 6.96
CA GLU A 294 4.08 2.15 7.77
C GLU A 294 3.73 3.40 6.96
N SER A 295 3.97 3.40 5.62
CA SER A 295 3.72 4.57 4.75
C SER A 295 2.31 5.12 4.92
N ALA A 296 1.28 4.26 4.96
CA ALA A 296 -0.11 4.71 5.04
C ALA A 296 -0.44 5.36 6.40
N VAL A 297 -0.02 4.76 7.51
CA VAL A 297 -0.26 5.34 8.85
C VAL A 297 0.50 6.64 9.03
N ILE A 298 1.74 6.73 8.54
CA ILE A 298 2.54 7.97 8.57
C ILE A 298 1.87 9.05 7.72
N GLY A 299 1.52 8.72 6.49
CA GLY A 299 0.88 9.67 5.58
C GLY A 299 -0.48 10.16 6.06
N ALA A 300 -1.29 9.30 6.68
CA ALA A 300 -2.54 9.71 7.30
C ALA A 300 -2.30 10.78 8.39
N GLY A 301 -1.35 10.54 9.29
CA GLY A 301 -0.98 11.52 10.32
C GLY A 301 -0.43 12.82 9.74
N LEU A 302 0.40 12.76 8.70
CA LEU A 302 0.93 13.94 8.02
C LEU A 302 -0.16 14.75 7.31
N GLN A 303 -1.11 14.11 6.63
CA GLN A 303 -2.27 14.80 6.03
C GLN A 303 -3.11 15.51 7.08
N ALA A 304 -3.29 14.90 8.26
CA ALA A 304 -4.01 15.54 9.35
C ALA A 304 -3.26 16.77 9.90
N LEU A 305 -1.92 16.72 9.99
CA LEU A 305 -1.12 17.87 10.41
C LEU A 305 -1.12 18.98 9.36
N GLU A 306 -1.10 18.65 8.06
CA GLU A 306 -1.17 19.63 6.97
C GLU A 306 -2.52 20.35 6.96
N SER A 307 -3.63 19.62 7.20
CA SER A 307 -4.97 20.21 7.22
C SER A 307 -5.22 21.27 8.31
N LEU A 308 -4.30 21.43 9.24
CA LEU A 308 -4.34 22.48 10.28
C LEU A 308 -3.64 23.76 9.84
N ASP A 309 -2.81 23.68 8.77
CA ASP A 309 -2.06 24.82 8.25
C ASP A 309 -2.84 25.54 7.12
N ASP A 310 -3.92 24.92 6.59
CA ASP A 310 -4.86 25.46 5.60
C ASP A 310 -6.00 26.23 6.28
#